data_855ac83987d2160cbc4046cd7a694a12
#
_entry.id   855ac83987d2160cbc4046cd7a694a12
#
_cell.length_a   1.000
_cell.length_b   1.000
_cell.length_c   1.000
_cell.angle_alpha   90.00
_cell.angle_beta   90.00
_cell.angle_gamma   90.00
#
_symmetry.space_group_name_H-M   'P 1'
#
loop_
_entity.id
_entity.type
_entity.pdbx_description
1 polymer ?
#
loop_
_entity_poly.entity_id
_entity_poly.type
_entity_poly.pdbx_seq_one_letter_code
_entity_poly.pdbx_strand_id
1 'polypeptide(L)'
;MQDEIVARLAGALNTQLVAAEARRAEQAPTPDSMDLYFQGLALLNKGYTPDNVAQARSFFDRALTADPDNVEALVGSGRADAVDGATLFLTEPMAAFTAAEAKLTKALSSVPDHARAHLYLGLVEIFTRRGAEGIAECEHALELDRNLASAHAIFGLGKIYIGHAEETEARVAEALRLSPRDTLACQWMTNAGLAKLYLGSYEQAVAWFRQALEANRNYPQAYFRLAAALAQLGRVDEAHSAVEAGLTLNPTFTLSRARGAWMARSDDPTYLAQTEVILEGLRKAGVPE
;
A
#
# COMPACT_ATOMS: atom_id res chain seq x y z
N MET A 1 -10.22 -25.34 3.77
CA MET A 1 -11.01 -24.95 4.97
C MET A 1 -10.17 -24.93 6.24
N GLN A 2 -9.51 -26.04 6.63
CA GLN A 2 -8.69 -26.08 7.87
C GLN A 2 -7.51 -25.11 7.81
N ASP A 3 -6.74 -25.10 6.71
CA ASP A 3 -5.61 -24.17 6.48
C ASP A 3 -6.04 -22.70 6.46
N GLU A 4 -7.24 -22.42 5.97
CA GLU A 4 -7.82 -21.08 5.94
C GLU A 4 -8.16 -20.55 7.34
N ILE A 5 -8.75 -21.40 8.19
CA ILE A 5 -9.04 -21.08 9.59
C ILE A 5 -7.73 -20.81 10.31
N VAL A 6 -6.71 -21.64 10.10
CA VAL A 6 -5.39 -21.49 10.72
C VAL A 6 -4.73 -20.17 10.28
N ALA A 7 -4.74 -19.84 8.99
CA ALA A 7 -4.17 -18.60 8.49
C ALA A 7 -4.85 -17.35 9.07
N ARG A 8 -6.19 -17.34 9.12
CA ARG A 8 -6.97 -16.24 9.72
C ARG A 8 -6.73 -16.08 11.21
N LEU A 9 -6.64 -17.21 11.94
CA LEU A 9 -6.32 -17.20 13.37
C LEU A 9 -4.89 -16.67 13.59
N ALA A 10 -3.92 -17.10 12.80
CA ALA A 10 -2.54 -16.64 12.91
C ALA A 10 -2.43 -15.12 12.66
N GLY A 11 -3.10 -14.58 11.63
CA GLY A 11 -3.13 -13.14 11.36
C GLY A 11 -3.79 -12.34 12.50
N ALA A 12 -4.92 -12.80 13.02
CA ALA A 12 -5.60 -12.14 14.14
C ALA A 12 -4.77 -12.19 15.42
N LEU A 13 -4.15 -13.34 15.73
CA LEU A 13 -3.26 -13.51 16.88
C LEU A 13 -2.02 -12.61 16.76
N ASN A 14 -1.41 -12.52 15.59
CA ASN A 14 -0.25 -11.63 15.37
C ASN A 14 -0.61 -10.16 15.64
N THR A 15 -1.76 -9.69 15.16
CA THR A 15 -2.22 -8.32 15.43
C THR A 15 -2.46 -8.07 16.92
N GLN A 16 -3.05 -9.03 17.62
CA GLN A 16 -3.29 -8.93 19.05
C GLN A 16 -1.98 -9.01 19.86
N LEU A 17 -1.05 -9.86 19.45
CA LEU A 17 0.28 -9.97 20.06
C LEU A 17 1.03 -8.65 19.94
N VAL A 18 1.11 -8.07 18.74
CA VAL A 18 1.75 -6.78 18.52
C VAL A 18 1.13 -5.69 19.42
N ALA A 19 -0.20 -5.65 19.51
CA ALA A 19 -0.87 -4.68 20.37
C ALA A 19 -0.61 -4.91 21.87
N ALA A 20 -0.45 -6.18 22.30
CA ALA A 20 -0.13 -6.52 23.68
C ALA A 20 1.33 -6.14 24.01
N GLU A 21 2.28 -6.48 23.13
CA GLU A 21 3.70 -6.14 23.32
C GLU A 21 3.91 -4.62 23.29
N ALA A 22 3.22 -3.88 22.40
CA ALA A 22 3.27 -2.43 22.38
C ALA A 22 2.78 -1.82 23.71
N ARG A 23 1.66 -2.31 24.28
CA ARG A 23 1.19 -1.85 25.59
C ARG A 23 2.17 -2.17 26.73
N ARG A 24 2.81 -3.36 26.66
CA ARG A 24 3.84 -3.73 27.63
C ARG A 24 5.04 -2.77 27.53
N ALA A 25 5.46 -2.48 26.31
CA ALA A 25 6.57 -1.56 26.03
C ALA A 25 6.30 -0.12 26.47
N GLU A 26 5.05 0.37 26.40
CA GLU A 26 4.65 1.68 26.91
C GLU A 26 4.87 1.82 28.45
N GLN A 27 4.84 0.72 29.17
CA GLN A 27 5.01 0.68 30.62
C GLN A 27 6.46 0.41 31.04
N ALA A 28 7.36 0.09 30.10
CA ALA A 28 8.76 -0.18 30.37
C ALA A 28 9.50 1.10 30.78
N PRO A 29 10.20 1.11 31.95
CA PRO A 29 10.97 2.29 32.38
C PRO A 29 12.08 2.67 31.40
N THR A 30 12.67 1.68 30.73
CA THR A 30 13.70 1.81 29.69
C THR A 30 13.36 0.83 28.57
N PRO A 31 12.60 1.26 27.56
CA PRO A 31 12.24 0.38 26.45
C PRO A 31 13.48 -0.01 25.65
N ASP A 32 13.64 -1.30 25.36
CA ASP A 32 14.68 -1.81 24.49
C ASP A 32 14.33 -1.65 23.01
N SER A 33 15.22 -2.11 22.10
CA SER A 33 15.01 -1.98 20.65
C SER A 33 13.75 -2.72 20.18
N MET A 34 13.43 -3.89 20.75
CA MET A 34 12.23 -4.65 20.41
C MET A 34 10.96 -4.01 20.96
N ASP A 35 11.01 -3.44 22.16
CA ASP A 35 9.89 -2.67 22.71
C ASP A 35 9.53 -1.48 21.80
N LEU A 36 10.52 -0.74 21.32
CA LEU A 36 10.34 0.36 20.39
C LEU A 36 9.82 -0.13 19.03
N TYR A 37 10.33 -1.25 18.53
CA TYR A 37 9.80 -1.87 17.31
C TYR A 37 8.30 -2.18 17.42
N PHE A 38 7.85 -2.82 18.51
CA PHE A 38 6.43 -3.14 18.67
C PHE A 38 5.54 -1.91 18.76
N GLN A 39 6.02 -0.81 19.39
CA GLN A 39 5.29 0.47 19.41
C GLN A 39 5.12 1.05 17.99
N GLY A 40 6.18 1.05 17.19
CA GLY A 40 6.12 1.49 15.79
C GLY A 40 5.21 0.61 14.93
N LEU A 41 5.31 -0.72 15.09
CA LEU A 41 4.49 -1.67 14.34
C LEU A 41 3.00 -1.54 14.67
N ALA A 42 2.66 -1.32 15.95
CA ALA A 42 1.28 -1.11 16.36
C ALA A 42 0.66 0.14 15.72
N LEU A 43 1.44 1.21 15.50
CA LEU A 43 0.98 2.40 14.80
C LEU A 43 0.70 2.12 13.31
N LEU A 44 1.61 1.43 12.60
CA LEU A 44 1.38 1.05 11.21
C LEU A 44 0.17 0.12 11.05
N ASN A 45 -0.10 -0.74 12.04
CA ASN A 45 -1.26 -1.62 12.05
C ASN A 45 -2.60 -0.88 12.31
N LYS A 46 -2.56 0.38 12.80
CA LYS A 46 -3.76 1.25 12.87
C LYS A 46 -4.14 1.85 11.51
N GLY A 47 -3.26 1.78 10.50
CA GLY A 47 -3.44 2.31 9.16
C GLY A 47 -2.38 3.36 8.79
N TYR A 48 -2.27 3.62 7.49
CA TYR A 48 -1.24 4.49 6.92
C TYR A 48 -1.72 5.95 6.81
N THR A 49 -2.00 6.58 7.94
CA THR A 49 -2.14 8.03 7.98
C THR A 49 -0.76 8.69 8.08
N PRO A 50 -0.56 9.93 7.61
CA PRO A 50 0.72 10.64 7.75
C PRO A 50 1.23 10.65 9.19
N ASP A 51 0.34 10.87 10.16
CA ASP A 51 0.69 10.90 11.59
C ASP A 51 1.15 9.53 12.09
N ASN A 52 0.43 8.46 11.76
CA ASN A 52 0.81 7.11 12.17
C ASN A 52 2.16 6.69 11.58
N VAL A 53 2.40 7.00 10.30
CA VAL A 53 3.66 6.68 9.62
C VAL A 53 4.81 7.47 10.23
N ALA A 54 4.64 8.77 10.48
CA ALA A 54 5.66 9.62 11.09
C ALA A 54 6.02 9.17 12.52
N GLN A 55 5.02 8.87 13.34
CA GLN A 55 5.24 8.36 14.70
C GLN A 55 5.89 6.97 14.69
N ALA A 56 5.46 6.07 13.81
CA ALA A 56 6.06 4.74 13.67
C ALA A 56 7.54 4.85 13.29
N ARG A 57 7.87 5.72 12.31
CA ARG A 57 9.26 6.00 11.92
C ARG A 57 10.09 6.45 13.12
N SER A 58 9.59 7.39 13.93
CA SER A 58 10.30 7.85 15.13
C SER A 58 10.62 6.71 16.10
N PHE A 59 9.69 5.76 16.28
CA PHE A 59 9.95 4.58 17.11
C PHE A 59 10.99 3.65 16.49
N PHE A 60 10.93 3.39 15.19
CA PHE A 60 11.95 2.56 14.53
C PHE A 60 13.32 3.20 14.51
N ASP A 61 13.43 4.52 14.34
CA ASP A 61 14.70 5.24 14.39
C ASP A 61 15.35 5.15 15.78
N ARG A 62 14.54 5.25 16.84
CA ARG A 62 15.00 5.01 18.20
C ARG A 62 15.41 3.57 18.44
N ALA A 63 14.65 2.59 17.89
CA ALA A 63 15.01 1.18 17.96
C ALA A 63 16.37 0.92 17.30
N LEU A 64 16.60 1.49 16.12
CA LEU A 64 17.87 1.38 15.37
C LEU A 64 19.00 2.19 15.99
N THR A 65 18.71 3.22 16.79
CA THR A 65 19.72 3.92 17.61
C THR A 65 20.19 3.04 18.76
N ALA A 66 19.29 2.27 19.38
CA ALA A 66 19.60 1.34 20.47
C ALA A 66 20.30 0.06 19.96
N ASP A 67 19.85 -0.45 18.79
CA ASP A 67 20.41 -1.63 18.14
C ASP A 67 20.36 -1.44 16.61
N PRO A 68 21.48 -0.99 15.99
CA PRO A 68 21.56 -0.71 14.56
C PRO A 68 21.37 -1.92 13.64
N ASP A 69 21.49 -3.14 14.18
CA ASP A 69 21.38 -4.40 13.43
C ASP A 69 20.09 -5.15 13.73
N ASN A 70 19.15 -4.54 14.47
CA ASN A 70 17.82 -5.10 14.68
C ASN A 70 17.07 -5.23 13.37
N VAL A 71 16.98 -6.47 12.86
CA VAL A 71 16.37 -6.78 11.56
C VAL A 71 14.90 -6.37 11.50
N GLU A 72 14.14 -6.62 12.56
CA GLU A 72 12.71 -6.26 12.61
C GLU A 72 12.51 -4.73 12.55
N ALA A 73 13.35 -3.98 13.26
CA ALA A 73 13.33 -2.51 13.22
C ALA A 73 13.74 -1.96 11.85
N LEU A 74 14.72 -2.59 11.18
CA LEU A 74 15.11 -2.25 9.79
C LEU A 74 13.94 -2.48 8.84
N VAL A 75 13.27 -3.62 8.92
CA VAL A 75 12.10 -3.95 8.08
C VAL A 75 10.92 -3.03 8.39
N GLY A 76 10.67 -2.75 9.66
CA GLY A 76 9.62 -1.82 10.10
C GLY A 76 9.83 -0.40 9.58
N SER A 77 11.06 0.11 9.70
CA SER A 77 11.45 1.44 9.19
C SER A 77 11.42 1.48 7.66
N GLY A 78 11.93 0.43 6.98
CA GLY A 78 11.84 0.29 5.53
C GLY A 78 10.39 0.26 5.03
N ARG A 79 9.50 -0.47 5.73
CA ARG A 79 8.05 -0.44 5.46
C ARG A 79 7.48 0.97 5.58
N ALA A 80 7.81 1.70 6.66
CA ALA A 80 7.30 3.06 6.87
C ALA A 80 7.72 3.99 5.73
N ASP A 81 8.99 3.95 5.32
CA ASP A 81 9.51 4.75 4.22
C ASP A 81 8.90 4.35 2.87
N ALA A 82 8.77 3.05 2.56
CA ALA A 82 8.16 2.56 1.33
C ALA A 82 6.70 2.98 1.19
N VAL A 83 5.93 2.91 2.28
CA VAL A 83 4.53 3.33 2.31
C VAL A 83 4.40 4.84 2.16
N ASP A 84 5.26 5.62 2.80
CA ASP A 84 5.27 7.07 2.69
C ASP A 84 5.57 7.52 1.25
N GLY A 85 6.57 6.91 0.60
CA GLY A 85 6.86 7.13 -0.81
C GLY A 85 5.74 6.72 -1.78
N ALA A 86 4.95 5.70 -1.44
CA ALA A 86 3.83 5.24 -2.26
C ALA A 86 2.61 6.16 -2.19
N THR A 87 2.51 7.03 -1.16
CA THR A 87 1.42 7.99 -1.00
C THR A 87 1.64 9.23 -1.86
N LEU A 88 0.56 9.95 -2.20
CA LEU A 88 0.65 11.25 -2.88
C LEU A 88 0.77 12.43 -1.89
N PHE A 89 1.10 12.16 -0.63
CA PHE A 89 1.31 13.22 0.36
C PHE A 89 2.71 13.84 0.27
N LEU A 90 3.73 13.07 -0.12
CA LEU A 90 5.09 13.58 -0.30
C LEU A 90 5.26 14.35 -1.61
N THR A 91 6.07 15.39 -1.58
CA THR A 91 6.51 16.12 -2.78
C THR A 91 7.67 15.41 -3.49
N GLU A 92 8.53 14.73 -2.74
CA GLU A 92 9.72 14.02 -3.24
C GLU A 92 9.73 12.57 -2.73
N PRO A 93 8.94 11.67 -3.34
CA PRO A 93 8.83 10.28 -2.86
C PRO A 93 10.09 9.45 -3.07
N MET A 94 10.97 9.82 -4.02
CA MET A 94 12.17 9.05 -4.34
C MET A 94 13.16 8.93 -3.18
N ALA A 95 13.30 9.97 -2.35
CA ALA A 95 14.15 9.92 -1.16
C ALA A 95 13.66 8.86 -0.16
N ALA A 96 12.34 8.75 0.02
CA ALA A 96 11.73 7.74 0.88
C ALA A 96 11.96 6.31 0.32
N PHE A 97 11.79 6.11 -0.97
CA PHE A 97 12.08 4.81 -1.60
C PHE A 97 13.56 4.41 -1.49
N THR A 98 14.49 5.35 -1.69
CA THR A 98 15.93 5.09 -1.53
C THR A 98 16.27 4.70 -0.09
N ALA A 99 15.69 5.39 0.90
CA ALA A 99 15.88 5.05 2.31
C ALA A 99 15.28 3.68 2.66
N ALA A 100 14.09 3.36 2.13
CA ALA A 100 13.46 2.07 2.30
C ALA A 100 14.33 0.93 1.74
N GLU A 101 14.78 1.08 0.49
CA GLU A 101 15.62 0.07 -0.19
C GLU A 101 16.91 -0.21 0.59
N ALA A 102 17.61 0.82 1.06
CA ALA A 102 18.84 0.66 1.83
C ALA A 102 18.60 -0.14 3.13
N LYS A 103 17.52 0.14 3.87
CA LYS A 103 17.19 -0.55 5.12
C LYS A 103 16.77 -2.00 4.87
N LEU A 104 15.94 -2.25 3.85
CA LEU A 104 15.45 -3.58 3.50
C LEU A 104 16.60 -4.46 2.98
N THR A 105 17.49 -3.92 2.14
CA THR A 105 18.69 -4.63 1.68
C THR A 105 19.63 -4.95 2.85
N LYS A 106 19.81 -4.02 3.81
CA LYS A 106 20.57 -4.30 5.03
C LYS A 106 19.92 -5.43 5.84
N ALA A 107 18.61 -5.44 6.01
CA ALA A 107 17.88 -6.50 6.70
C ALA A 107 18.09 -7.86 6.01
N LEU A 108 17.95 -7.91 4.68
CA LEU A 108 18.14 -9.13 3.87
C LEU A 108 19.59 -9.62 3.84
N SER A 109 20.57 -8.73 4.01
CA SER A 109 21.99 -9.16 4.15
C SER A 109 22.24 -9.95 5.44
N SER A 110 21.42 -9.70 6.48
CA SER A 110 21.51 -10.40 7.77
C SER A 110 20.58 -11.62 7.83
N VAL A 111 19.37 -11.52 7.26
CA VAL A 111 18.36 -12.59 7.21
C VAL A 111 17.81 -12.67 5.78
N PRO A 112 18.47 -13.46 4.90
CA PRO A 112 18.06 -13.57 3.49
C PRO A 112 16.62 -14.05 3.28
N ASP A 113 16.11 -14.93 4.13
CA ASP A 113 14.76 -15.52 4.00
C ASP A 113 13.71 -14.75 4.81
N HIS A 114 13.81 -13.41 4.89
CA HIS A 114 12.85 -12.60 5.62
C HIS A 114 11.68 -12.16 4.73
N ALA A 115 10.57 -12.90 4.75
CA ALA A 115 9.42 -12.72 3.86
C ALA A 115 8.90 -11.27 3.77
N ARG A 116 8.80 -10.54 4.90
CA ARG A 116 8.31 -9.15 4.90
C ARG A 116 9.34 -8.17 4.33
N ALA A 117 10.64 -8.45 4.44
CA ALA A 117 11.66 -7.61 3.82
C ALA A 117 11.57 -7.71 2.29
N HIS A 118 11.43 -8.92 1.74
CA HIS A 118 11.17 -9.14 0.31
C HIS A 118 9.88 -8.45 -0.15
N LEU A 119 8.79 -8.59 0.60
CA LEU A 119 7.52 -7.91 0.31
C LEU A 119 7.69 -6.39 0.15
N TYR A 120 8.35 -5.71 1.09
CA TYR A 120 8.49 -4.26 1.04
C TYR A 120 9.55 -3.80 0.07
N LEU A 121 10.60 -4.61 -0.18
CA LEU A 121 11.53 -4.38 -1.29
C LEU A 121 10.78 -4.45 -2.63
N GLY A 122 9.96 -5.47 -2.83
CA GLY A 122 9.09 -5.58 -4.00
C GLY A 122 8.16 -4.37 -4.18
N LEU A 123 7.59 -3.84 -3.09
CA LEU A 123 6.80 -2.60 -3.14
C LEU A 123 7.65 -1.42 -3.65
N VAL A 124 8.85 -1.23 -3.12
CA VAL A 124 9.77 -0.16 -3.56
C VAL A 124 10.09 -0.30 -5.05
N GLU A 125 10.44 -1.50 -5.50
CA GLU A 125 10.78 -1.77 -6.89
C GLU A 125 9.62 -1.51 -7.85
N ILE A 126 8.41 -1.96 -7.49
CA ILE A 126 7.18 -1.70 -8.25
C ILE A 126 6.96 -0.18 -8.42
N PHE A 127 7.21 0.63 -7.40
CA PHE A 127 7.02 2.08 -7.46
C PHE A 127 8.19 2.85 -8.11
N THR A 128 9.32 2.18 -8.35
CA THR A 128 10.55 2.77 -8.92
C THR A 128 10.89 2.23 -10.32
N ARG A 129 9.89 1.87 -11.12
CA ARG A 129 9.98 1.36 -12.50
C ARG A 129 10.66 -0.01 -12.65
N ARG A 130 10.84 -0.73 -11.58
CA ARG A 130 11.38 -2.11 -11.56
C ARG A 130 10.23 -3.10 -11.27
N GLY A 131 9.14 -2.98 -12.04
CA GLY A 131 7.91 -3.73 -11.78
C GLY A 131 8.09 -5.25 -11.86
N ALA A 132 8.91 -5.74 -12.79
CA ALA A 132 9.17 -7.18 -12.93
C ALA A 132 9.98 -7.72 -11.75
N GLU A 133 11.02 -6.99 -11.33
CA GLU A 133 11.84 -7.31 -10.17
C GLU A 133 10.99 -7.30 -8.90
N GLY A 134 10.18 -6.27 -8.70
CA GLY A 134 9.31 -6.18 -7.54
C GLY A 134 8.23 -7.27 -7.48
N ILE A 135 7.75 -7.76 -8.62
CA ILE A 135 6.88 -8.94 -8.69
C ILE A 135 7.63 -10.20 -8.25
N ALA A 136 8.88 -10.38 -8.69
CA ALA A 136 9.71 -11.51 -8.29
C ALA A 136 9.98 -11.50 -6.77
N GLU A 137 10.23 -10.32 -6.19
CA GLU A 137 10.36 -10.16 -4.73
C GLU A 137 9.06 -10.54 -3.99
N CYS A 138 7.90 -10.18 -4.53
CA CYS A 138 6.61 -10.59 -3.96
C CYS A 138 6.39 -12.11 -4.09
N GLU A 139 6.80 -12.75 -5.19
CA GLU A 139 6.74 -14.20 -5.37
C GLU A 139 7.63 -14.90 -4.35
N HIS A 140 8.87 -14.41 -4.16
CA HIS A 140 9.76 -14.96 -3.15
C HIS A 140 9.20 -14.80 -1.73
N ALA A 141 8.62 -13.65 -1.41
CA ALA A 141 7.93 -13.46 -0.13
C ALA A 141 6.80 -14.48 0.08
N LEU A 142 6.06 -14.86 -0.98
CA LEU A 142 4.99 -15.86 -0.93
C LEU A 142 5.50 -17.29 -0.88
N GLU A 143 6.69 -17.59 -1.41
CA GLU A 143 7.37 -18.88 -1.22
C GLU A 143 7.75 -19.08 0.26
N LEU A 144 8.23 -18.01 0.92
CA LEU A 144 8.60 -18.02 2.34
C LEU A 144 7.37 -18.03 3.26
N ASP A 145 6.33 -17.25 2.93
CA ASP A 145 5.06 -17.21 3.67
C ASP A 145 3.87 -17.05 2.71
N ARG A 146 3.29 -18.19 2.29
CA ARG A 146 2.13 -18.23 1.39
C ARG A 146 0.86 -17.54 1.94
N ASN A 147 0.81 -17.27 3.24
CA ASN A 147 -0.33 -16.63 3.91
C ASN A 147 -0.14 -15.11 4.07
N LEU A 148 0.92 -14.55 3.54
CA LEU A 148 1.20 -13.11 3.61
C LEU A 148 0.24 -12.34 2.68
N ALA A 149 -0.95 -12.01 3.20
CA ALA A 149 -2.03 -11.38 2.46
C ALA A 149 -1.59 -10.13 1.68
N SER A 150 -0.76 -9.27 2.29
CA SER A 150 -0.23 -8.06 1.64
C SER A 150 0.63 -8.38 0.42
N ALA A 151 1.34 -9.52 0.38
CA ALA A 151 2.17 -9.89 -0.75
C ALA A 151 1.32 -10.21 -1.99
N HIS A 152 0.18 -10.89 -1.83
CA HIS A 152 -0.78 -11.07 -2.92
C HIS A 152 -1.28 -9.73 -3.46
N ALA A 153 -1.65 -8.78 -2.59
CA ALA A 153 -2.18 -7.49 -3.01
C ALA A 153 -1.13 -6.62 -3.72
N ILE A 154 0.13 -6.62 -3.24
CA ILE A 154 1.23 -5.87 -3.84
C ILE A 154 1.66 -6.51 -5.16
N PHE A 155 1.74 -7.84 -5.24
CA PHE A 155 1.92 -8.56 -6.50
C PHE A 155 0.88 -8.11 -7.55
N GLY A 156 -0.41 -8.11 -7.19
CA GLY A 156 -1.48 -7.67 -8.08
C GLY A 156 -1.31 -6.22 -8.53
N LEU A 157 -0.84 -5.33 -7.66
CA LEU A 157 -0.54 -3.95 -8.02
C LEU A 157 0.62 -3.88 -9.03
N GLY A 158 1.68 -4.67 -8.83
CA GLY A 158 2.80 -4.77 -9.76
C GLY A 158 2.36 -5.18 -11.16
N LYS A 159 1.41 -6.13 -11.25
CA LYS A 159 0.85 -6.57 -12.54
C LYS A 159 0.17 -5.43 -13.31
N ILE A 160 -0.51 -4.50 -12.64
CA ILE A 160 -1.06 -3.30 -13.30
C ILE A 160 0.07 -2.49 -13.94
N TYR A 161 1.20 -2.30 -13.24
CA TYR A 161 2.29 -1.42 -13.69
C TYR A 161 3.12 -2.03 -14.84
N ILE A 162 3.05 -3.33 -15.04
CA ILE A 162 3.67 -4.01 -16.21
C ILE A 162 2.64 -4.37 -17.30
N GLY A 163 1.46 -3.76 -17.30
CA GLY A 163 0.45 -3.92 -18.35
C GLY A 163 -0.45 -5.16 -18.24
N HIS A 164 -0.37 -5.95 -17.17
CA HIS A 164 -1.12 -7.19 -16.93
C HIS A 164 -2.18 -7.05 -15.84
N ALA A 165 -3.04 -6.02 -15.94
CA ALA A 165 -4.05 -5.69 -14.94
C ALA A 165 -5.09 -6.81 -14.72
N GLU A 166 -5.30 -7.71 -15.69
CA GLU A 166 -6.23 -8.83 -15.62
C GLU A 166 -5.92 -9.82 -14.49
N GLU A 167 -4.66 -9.92 -14.07
CA GLU A 167 -4.24 -10.82 -13.00
C GLU A 167 -4.52 -10.28 -11.58
N THR A 168 -4.78 -8.99 -11.45
CA THR A 168 -4.84 -8.30 -10.15
C THR A 168 -6.02 -8.73 -9.29
N GLU A 169 -7.22 -8.88 -9.88
CA GLU A 169 -8.44 -9.17 -9.11
C GLU A 169 -8.35 -10.50 -8.36
N ALA A 170 -7.82 -11.53 -8.98
CA ALA A 170 -7.65 -12.83 -8.35
C ALA A 170 -6.68 -12.75 -7.15
N ARG A 171 -5.61 -11.96 -7.26
CA ARG A 171 -4.63 -11.74 -6.19
C ARG A 171 -5.24 -10.95 -5.04
N VAL A 172 -6.02 -9.92 -5.32
CA VAL A 172 -6.75 -9.16 -4.29
C VAL A 172 -7.79 -10.04 -3.59
N ALA A 173 -8.52 -10.86 -4.33
CA ALA A 173 -9.48 -11.80 -3.75
C ALA A 173 -8.79 -12.78 -2.77
N GLU A 174 -7.59 -13.26 -3.10
CA GLU A 174 -6.81 -14.11 -2.20
C GLU A 174 -6.33 -13.35 -0.96
N ALA A 175 -5.86 -12.12 -1.09
CA ALA A 175 -5.49 -11.27 0.04
C ALA A 175 -6.68 -11.08 1.01
N LEU A 176 -7.85 -10.74 0.48
CA LEU A 176 -9.08 -10.55 1.26
C LEU A 176 -9.58 -11.88 1.89
N ARG A 177 -9.37 -13.01 1.23
CA ARG A 177 -9.68 -14.32 1.78
C ARG A 177 -8.81 -14.65 2.98
N LEU A 178 -7.51 -14.35 2.90
CA LEU A 178 -6.54 -14.59 3.97
C LEU A 178 -6.75 -13.63 5.16
N SER A 179 -7.02 -12.35 4.89
CA SER A 179 -7.19 -11.33 5.93
C SER A 179 -8.39 -10.39 5.64
N PRO A 180 -9.64 -10.85 5.83
CA PRO A 180 -10.84 -10.09 5.43
C PRO A 180 -11.09 -8.84 6.26
N ARG A 181 -10.50 -8.71 7.44
CA ARG A 181 -10.61 -7.55 8.35
C ARG A 181 -9.29 -6.80 8.49
N ASP A 182 -8.40 -6.93 7.50
CA ASP A 182 -7.14 -6.18 7.48
C ASP A 182 -7.41 -4.68 7.40
N THR A 183 -6.63 -3.89 8.12
CA THR A 183 -6.72 -2.42 8.03
C THR A 183 -6.39 -1.88 6.64
N LEU A 184 -5.68 -2.66 5.83
CA LEU A 184 -5.32 -2.36 4.45
C LEU A 184 -6.32 -2.88 3.41
N ALA A 185 -7.39 -3.58 3.82
CA ALA A 185 -8.37 -4.15 2.89
C ALA A 185 -8.95 -3.12 1.92
N CYS A 186 -9.19 -1.87 2.37
CA CYS A 186 -9.64 -0.79 1.50
C CYS A 186 -8.63 -0.46 0.38
N GLN A 187 -7.32 -0.55 0.64
CA GLN A 187 -6.27 -0.34 -0.36
C GLN A 187 -6.25 -1.50 -1.37
N TRP A 188 -6.38 -2.74 -0.90
CA TRP A 188 -6.44 -3.93 -1.75
C TRP A 188 -7.65 -3.88 -2.68
N MET A 189 -8.84 -3.55 -2.15
CA MET A 189 -10.05 -3.33 -2.96
C MET A 189 -9.85 -2.20 -3.98
N THR A 190 -9.15 -1.13 -3.59
CA THR A 190 -8.80 -0.03 -4.51
C THR A 190 -7.88 -0.51 -5.63
N ASN A 191 -6.96 -1.44 -5.39
CA ASN A 191 -6.11 -2.03 -6.43
C ASN A 191 -6.95 -2.88 -7.40
N ALA A 192 -7.93 -3.67 -6.92
CA ALA A 192 -8.85 -4.39 -7.79
C ALA A 192 -9.68 -3.43 -8.65
N GLY A 193 -10.23 -2.37 -8.06
CA GLY A 193 -10.93 -1.32 -8.80
C GLY A 193 -10.03 -0.62 -9.82
N LEU A 194 -8.77 -0.37 -9.47
CA LEU A 194 -7.77 0.19 -10.38
C LEU A 194 -7.53 -0.73 -11.59
N ALA A 195 -7.36 -2.02 -11.36
CA ALA A 195 -7.21 -2.98 -12.45
C ALA A 195 -8.40 -2.96 -13.40
N LYS A 196 -9.63 -2.93 -12.86
CA LYS A 196 -10.85 -2.80 -13.68
C LYS A 196 -10.91 -1.49 -14.47
N LEU A 197 -10.42 -0.41 -13.86
CA LEU A 197 -10.33 0.89 -14.52
C LEU A 197 -9.34 0.83 -15.71
N TYR A 198 -8.17 0.21 -15.53
CA TYR A 198 -7.18 -0.02 -16.60
C TYR A 198 -7.69 -0.94 -17.71
N LEU A 199 -8.58 -1.90 -17.38
CA LEU A 199 -9.22 -2.79 -18.35
C LEU A 199 -10.47 -2.19 -19.03
N GLY A 200 -10.83 -0.94 -18.74
CA GLY A 200 -12.03 -0.28 -19.27
C GLY A 200 -13.35 -0.81 -18.71
N SER A 201 -13.30 -1.65 -17.67
CA SER A 201 -14.48 -2.24 -17.00
C SER A 201 -15.01 -1.28 -15.91
N TYR A 202 -15.49 -0.12 -16.32
CA TYR A 202 -15.75 1.02 -15.43
C TYR A 202 -16.83 0.76 -14.38
N GLU A 203 -17.92 0.03 -14.70
CA GLU A 203 -18.95 -0.34 -13.73
C GLU A 203 -18.39 -1.23 -12.63
N GLN A 204 -17.53 -2.19 -12.99
CA GLN A 204 -16.86 -3.06 -12.01
C GLN A 204 -15.87 -2.27 -11.17
N ALA A 205 -15.15 -1.32 -11.77
CA ALA A 205 -14.27 -0.40 -11.05
C ALA A 205 -15.03 0.40 -10.00
N VAL A 206 -16.19 0.98 -10.37
CA VAL A 206 -17.08 1.71 -9.45
C VAL A 206 -17.53 0.82 -8.29
N ALA A 207 -17.91 -0.43 -8.55
CA ALA A 207 -18.31 -1.36 -7.50
C ALA A 207 -17.17 -1.62 -6.49
N TRP A 208 -15.96 -1.88 -6.97
CA TRP A 208 -14.79 -2.08 -6.12
C TRP A 208 -14.41 -0.85 -5.30
N PHE A 209 -14.43 0.36 -5.90
CA PHE A 209 -14.12 1.59 -5.17
C PHE A 209 -15.18 1.92 -4.10
N ARG A 210 -16.45 1.63 -4.35
CA ARG A 210 -17.49 1.78 -3.33
C ARG A 210 -17.28 0.82 -2.16
N GLN A 211 -16.95 -0.46 -2.41
CA GLN A 211 -16.60 -1.40 -1.35
C GLN A 211 -15.37 -0.93 -0.56
N ALA A 212 -14.35 -0.39 -1.22
CA ALA A 212 -13.19 0.18 -0.55
C ALA A 212 -13.59 1.34 0.38
N LEU A 213 -14.50 2.23 -0.06
CA LEU A 213 -15.00 3.35 0.73
C LEU A 213 -15.95 2.93 1.85
N GLU A 214 -16.67 1.82 1.72
CA GLU A 214 -17.43 1.21 2.82
C GLU A 214 -16.48 0.69 3.91
N ALA A 215 -15.34 0.10 3.52
CA ALA A 215 -14.32 -0.38 4.45
C ALA A 215 -13.56 0.77 5.14
N ASN A 216 -13.24 1.86 4.40
CA ASN A 216 -12.57 3.04 4.94
C ASN A 216 -12.95 4.32 4.16
N ARG A 217 -13.82 5.14 4.74
CA ARG A 217 -14.26 6.42 4.16
C ARG A 217 -13.17 7.50 4.15
N ASN A 218 -12.09 7.31 4.89
CA ASN A 218 -10.99 8.29 5.00
C ASN A 218 -9.82 7.98 4.05
N TYR A 219 -10.06 7.21 2.97
CA TYR A 219 -9.04 6.87 1.99
C TYR A 219 -9.24 7.68 0.68
N PRO A 220 -8.54 8.83 0.50
CA PRO A 220 -8.79 9.76 -0.59
C PRO A 220 -8.53 9.17 -1.98
N GLN A 221 -7.58 8.21 -2.11
CA GLN A 221 -7.25 7.58 -3.38
C GLN A 221 -8.46 6.84 -4.01
N ALA A 222 -9.31 6.23 -3.18
CA ALA A 222 -10.50 5.55 -3.67
C ALA A 222 -11.51 6.55 -4.26
N TYR A 223 -11.66 7.73 -3.69
CA TYR A 223 -12.55 8.77 -4.22
C TYR A 223 -12.10 9.30 -5.59
N PHE A 224 -10.81 9.62 -5.75
CA PHE A 224 -10.30 10.10 -7.04
C PHE A 224 -10.41 9.03 -8.14
N ARG A 225 -10.15 7.77 -7.82
CA ARG A 225 -10.29 6.66 -8.77
C ARG A 225 -11.76 6.37 -9.10
N LEU A 226 -12.66 6.47 -8.10
CA LEU A 226 -14.11 6.42 -8.29
C LEU A 226 -14.57 7.53 -9.24
N ALA A 227 -14.11 8.76 -9.01
CA ALA A 227 -14.44 9.90 -9.85
C ALA A 227 -14.02 9.67 -11.31
N ALA A 228 -12.79 9.16 -11.54
CA ALA A 228 -12.34 8.84 -12.89
C ALA A 228 -13.23 7.78 -13.57
N ALA A 229 -13.60 6.70 -12.85
CA ALA A 229 -14.47 5.65 -13.38
C ALA A 229 -15.89 6.19 -13.71
N LEU A 230 -16.47 6.98 -12.81
CA LEU A 230 -17.80 7.60 -13.00
C LEU A 230 -17.80 8.57 -14.20
N ALA A 231 -16.74 9.36 -14.35
CA ALA A 231 -16.63 10.27 -15.50
C ALA A 231 -16.54 9.52 -16.84
N GLN A 232 -15.87 8.37 -16.89
CA GLN A 232 -15.84 7.52 -18.09
C GLN A 232 -17.22 6.92 -18.42
N LEU A 233 -18.06 6.72 -17.41
CA LEU A 233 -19.45 6.28 -17.57
C LEU A 233 -20.43 7.44 -17.90
N GLY A 234 -19.96 8.68 -17.99
CA GLY A 234 -20.81 9.86 -18.18
C GLY A 234 -21.62 10.27 -16.94
N ARG A 235 -21.33 9.70 -15.76
CA ARG A 235 -22.01 10.00 -14.48
C ARG A 235 -21.35 11.20 -13.80
N VAL A 236 -21.42 12.34 -14.48
CA VAL A 236 -20.61 13.55 -14.14
C VAL A 236 -20.90 14.09 -12.75
N ASP A 237 -22.19 14.19 -12.35
CA ASP A 237 -22.55 14.73 -11.03
C ASP A 237 -22.01 13.87 -9.88
N GLU A 238 -22.04 12.55 -10.04
CA GLU A 238 -21.48 11.63 -9.05
C GLU A 238 -19.93 11.72 -9.04
N ALA A 239 -19.32 11.92 -10.21
CA ALA A 239 -17.87 12.10 -10.32
C ALA A 239 -17.43 13.39 -9.60
N HIS A 240 -18.14 14.49 -9.77
CA HIS A 240 -17.89 15.75 -9.05
C HIS A 240 -18.02 15.56 -7.53
N SER A 241 -19.08 14.91 -7.06
CA SER A 241 -19.28 14.63 -5.63
C SER A 241 -18.13 13.79 -5.05
N ALA A 242 -17.62 12.82 -5.81
CA ALA A 242 -16.47 12.01 -5.40
C ALA A 242 -15.19 12.86 -5.35
N VAL A 243 -14.95 13.77 -6.30
CA VAL A 243 -13.81 14.70 -6.25
C VAL A 243 -13.87 15.60 -5.01
N GLU A 244 -15.02 16.19 -4.71
CA GLU A 244 -15.20 17.04 -3.53
C GLU A 244 -14.88 16.29 -2.23
N ALA A 245 -15.37 15.06 -2.10
CA ALA A 245 -15.07 14.20 -0.96
C ALA A 245 -13.57 13.88 -0.87
N GLY A 246 -12.94 13.57 -2.01
CA GLY A 246 -11.50 13.31 -2.10
C GLY A 246 -10.65 14.53 -1.72
N LEU A 247 -11.01 15.71 -2.21
CA LEU A 247 -10.31 16.97 -1.92
C LEU A 247 -10.48 17.41 -0.46
N THR A 248 -11.59 17.08 0.18
CA THR A 248 -11.77 17.30 1.63
C THR A 248 -10.71 16.53 2.44
N LEU A 249 -10.35 15.32 2.00
CA LEU A 249 -9.35 14.48 2.67
C LEU A 249 -7.90 14.79 2.22
N ASN A 250 -7.72 15.19 0.96
CA ASN A 250 -6.43 15.57 0.39
C ASN A 250 -6.56 16.84 -0.46
N PRO A 251 -6.53 18.03 0.17
CA PRO A 251 -6.73 19.32 -0.52
C PRO A 251 -5.62 19.65 -1.53
N THR A 252 -4.46 19.00 -1.44
CA THR A 252 -3.32 19.26 -2.30
C THR A 252 -3.29 18.37 -3.56
N PHE A 253 -4.30 17.52 -3.76
CA PHE A 253 -4.37 16.67 -4.95
C PHE A 253 -4.70 17.49 -6.17
N THR A 254 -3.89 17.36 -7.24
CA THR A 254 -4.08 18.02 -8.55
C THR A 254 -3.76 17.05 -9.68
N LEU A 255 -4.25 17.36 -10.89
CA LEU A 255 -3.94 16.59 -12.09
C LEU A 255 -2.44 16.57 -12.38
N SER A 256 -1.77 17.69 -12.21
CA SER A 256 -0.32 17.82 -12.42
C SER A 256 0.47 16.90 -11.50
N ARG A 257 0.13 16.87 -10.19
CA ARG A 257 0.78 15.97 -9.22
C ARG A 257 0.48 14.50 -9.51
N ALA A 258 -0.79 14.18 -9.82
CA ALA A 258 -1.20 12.82 -10.16
C ALA A 258 -0.46 12.33 -11.41
N ARG A 259 -0.40 13.13 -12.48
CA ARG A 259 0.32 12.83 -13.70
C ARG A 259 1.80 12.55 -13.42
N GLY A 260 2.49 13.46 -12.75
CA GLY A 260 3.90 13.30 -12.42
C GLY A 260 4.17 12.02 -11.63
N ALA A 261 3.37 11.75 -10.60
CA ALA A 261 3.57 10.58 -9.77
C ALA A 261 3.22 9.26 -10.49
N TRP A 262 2.14 9.21 -11.28
CA TRP A 262 1.70 7.98 -11.93
C TRP A 262 2.52 7.62 -13.15
N MET A 263 2.83 8.60 -14.01
CA MET A 263 3.69 8.38 -15.18
C MET A 263 5.13 7.97 -14.80
N ALA A 264 5.57 8.33 -13.60
CA ALA A 264 6.88 7.95 -13.09
C ALA A 264 6.98 6.47 -12.65
N ARG A 265 5.88 5.71 -12.58
CA ARG A 265 5.84 4.35 -12.02
C ARG A 265 6.20 3.26 -13.00
N SER A 266 6.03 3.50 -14.31
CA SER A 266 6.23 2.49 -15.32
C SER A 266 6.59 3.11 -16.67
N ASP A 267 7.32 2.36 -17.48
CA ASP A 267 7.57 2.66 -18.90
C ASP A 267 6.74 1.77 -19.83
N ASP A 268 5.85 0.92 -19.28
CA ASP A 268 4.96 0.06 -20.06
C ASP A 268 3.96 0.90 -20.88
N PRO A 269 3.88 0.71 -22.21
CA PRO A 269 3.04 1.54 -23.06
C PRO A 269 1.54 1.37 -22.79
N THR A 270 1.09 0.17 -22.38
CA THR A 270 -0.31 -0.10 -22.03
C THR A 270 -0.68 0.65 -20.74
N TYR A 271 0.18 0.56 -19.73
CA TYR A 271 0.02 1.30 -18.49
C TYR A 271 -0.05 2.81 -18.75
N LEU A 272 0.89 3.36 -19.52
CA LEU A 272 0.97 4.80 -19.79
C LEU A 272 -0.29 5.28 -20.55
N ALA A 273 -0.71 4.55 -21.59
CA ALA A 273 -1.90 4.90 -22.36
C ALA A 273 -3.17 4.92 -21.50
N GLN A 274 -3.36 3.92 -20.64
CA GLN A 274 -4.52 3.84 -19.75
C GLN A 274 -4.45 4.88 -18.64
N THR A 275 -3.26 5.23 -18.16
CA THR A 275 -3.09 6.33 -17.17
C THR A 275 -3.59 7.66 -17.75
N GLU A 276 -3.35 7.95 -19.02
CA GLU A 276 -3.89 9.14 -19.69
C GLU A 276 -5.43 9.14 -19.72
N VAL A 277 -6.05 7.99 -19.98
CA VAL A 277 -7.52 7.85 -19.94
C VAL A 277 -8.06 8.17 -18.55
N ILE A 278 -7.38 7.71 -17.49
CA ILE A 278 -7.76 7.98 -16.10
C ILE A 278 -7.62 9.48 -15.77
N LEU A 279 -6.51 10.11 -16.17
CA LEU A 279 -6.28 11.55 -15.98
C LEU A 279 -7.33 12.40 -16.70
N GLU A 280 -7.71 12.01 -17.91
CA GLU A 280 -8.79 12.67 -18.63
C GLU A 280 -10.16 12.50 -17.91
N GLY A 281 -10.41 11.32 -17.34
CA GLY A 281 -11.58 11.09 -16.48
C GLY A 281 -11.59 12.02 -15.26
N LEU A 282 -10.45 12.20 -14.60
CA LEU A 282 -10.30 13.13 -13.47
C LEU A 282 -10.51 14.59 -13.88
N ARG A 283 -10.03 15.00 -15.08
CA ARG A 283 -10.26 16.34 -15.62
C ARG A 283 -11.76 16.58 -15.82
N LYS A 284 -12.46 15.62 -16.45
CA LYS A 284 -13.93 15.68 -16.64
C LYS A 284 -14.68 15.73 -15.31
N ALA A 285 -14.14 15.07 -14.28
CA ALA A 285 -14.70 15.08 -12.93
C ALA A 285 -14.38 16.36 -12.14
N GLY A 286 -13.65 17.33 -12.70
CA GLY A 286 -13.37 18.62 -12.08
C GLY A 286 -12.21 18.64 -11.08
N VAL A 287 -11.27 17.71 -11.17
CA VAL A 287 -10.02 17.78 -10.38
C VAL A 287 -9.22 19.00 -10.83
N PRO A 288 -8.66 19.83 -9.89
CA PRO A 288 -7.80 20.97 -10.21
C PRO A 288 -6.54 20.58 -11.02
N GLU A 289 -6.05 21.52 -11.89
CA GLU A 289 -4.84 21.31 -12.69
C GLU A 289 -3.54 21.18 -11.88
#